data_817e359595ff6161fcbb19ea6f5c5ae5
#
_entry.id   817e359595ff6161fcbb19ea6f5c5ae5
#
_cell.length_a   1.000
_cell.length_b   1.000
_cell.length_c   1.000
_cell.angle_alpha   90.00
_cell.angle_beta   90.00
_cell.angle_gamma   90.00
#
_symmetry.space_group_name_H-M   'P 1'
#
loop_
_entity.id
_entity.type
_entity.pdbx_description
1 polymer ?
#
loop_
_entity_poly.entity_id
_entity_poly.type
_entity_poly.pdbx_seq_one_letter_code
_entity_poly.pdbx_strand_id
1 'polypeptide(L)'
;YQRKIRDTVGHGECIFGIFDDYPENPDFLERGELCRIEKLCVEWRWRLRGKAHRLCQVHGDFHPWNVMFREGTDFTVLDRSRGEWGEAADDLTAMAMNYIFYSVQKHGRLTGDLQEIFELFFENYLDKTHDDELQSVIAPFFAFRAAVVASPTWYPLLSGQTRRILFNFLWNVLRSESFDYLDVNSYLK
;
A
#
# COMPACT_ATOMS: atom_id res chain seq x y z
N TYR A 1 5.89 -13.45 -12.19
CA TYR A 1 6.24 -12.55 -11.09
C TYR A 1 6.75 -11.20 -11.59
N GLN A 2 7.72 -11.16 -12.47
CA GLN A 2 8.21 -9.90 -13.06
C GLN A 2 7.09 -9.07 -13.70
N ARG A 3 6.11 -9.73 -14.32
CA ARG A 3 4.92 -9.08 -14.85
C ARG A 3 4.07 -8.49 -13.74
N LYS A 4 3.82 -9.23 -12.65
CA LYS A 4 3.02 -8.74 -11.51
C LYS A 4 3.65 -7.50 -10.86
N ILE A 5 4.96 -7.52 -10.57
CA ILE A 5 5.67 -6.34 -10.07
C ILE A 5 5.66 -5.18 -11.07
N ARG A 6 5.85 -5.50 -12.35
CA ARG A 6 5.78 -4.50 -13.42
C ARG A 6 4.40 -3.85 -13.49
N ASP A 7 3.34 -4.64 -13.34
CA ASP A 7 1.97 -4.14 -13.39
C ASP A 7 1.69 -3.25 -12.17
N THR A 8 2.17 -3.62 -10.97
CA THR A 8 1.99 -2.83 -9.74
C THR A 8 2.63 -1.44 -9.82
N VAL A 9 3.83 -1.32 -10.37
CA VAL A 9 4.57 -0.05 -10.37
C VAL A 9 4.60 0.68 -11.71
N GLY A 10 4.10 0.10 -12.79
CA GLY A 10 4.29 0.68 -14.11
C GLY A 10 3.20 0.35 -15.15
N HIS A 11 2.08 -0.24 -14.74
CA HIS A 11 0.94 -0.46 -15.62
C HIS A 11 -0.05 0.70 -15.53
N GLY A 12 -0.84 0.93 -16.59
CA GLY A 12 -1.82 1.99 -16.64
C GLY A 12 -2.96 1.90 -15.61
N GLU A 13 -3.17 0.75 -14.98
CA GLU A 13 -4.14 0.56 -13.88
C GLU A 13 -3.49 0.62 -12.49
N CYS A 14 -2.19 0.86 -12.41
CA CYS A 14 -1.43 0.91 -11.17
C CYS A 14 -0.85 2.32 -10.95
N ILE A 15 0.37 2.46 -10.42
CA ILE A 15 0.88 3.79 -10.02
C ILE A 15 0.84 4.80 -11.17
N PHE A 16 1.31 4.45 -12.36
CA PHE A 16 1.33 5.38 -13.50
C PHE A 16 -0.08 5.77 -13.94
N GLY A 17 -0.98 4.81 -14.12
CA GLY A 17 -2.35 5.11 -14.52
C GLY A 17 -3.13 5.89 -13.46
N ILE A 18 -2.87 5.67 -12.17
CA ILE A 18 -3.47 6.47 -11.10
C ILE A 18 -2.96 7.90 -11.15
N PHE A 19 -1.66 8.10 -11.40
CA PHE A 19 -1.07 9.44 -11.48
C PHE A 19 -1.48 10.20 -12.74
N ASP A 20 -1.79 9.51 -13.85
CA ASP A 20 -2.38 10.13 -15.03
C ASP A 20 -3.76 10.74 -14.74
N ASP A 21 -4.49 10.18 -13.75
CA ASP A 21 -5.79 10.71 -13.29
C ASP A 21 -5.66 11.83 -12.24
N TYR A 22 -4.44 12.11 -11.76
CA TYR A 22 -4.22 13.23 -10.83
C TYR A 22 -4.24 14.57 -11.57
N PRO A 23 -4.67 15.66 -10.91
CA PRO A 23 -4.54 17.00 -11.47
C PRO A 23 -3.08 17.30 -11.80
N GLU A 24 -2.83 18.04 -12.88
CA GLU A 24 -1.47 18.37 -13.34
C GLU A 24 -0.61 19.08 -12.28
N ASN A 25 -1.24 19.95 -11.46
CA ASN A 25 -0.60 20.66 -10.36
C ASN A 25 -1.51 20.64 -9.14
N PRO A 26 -1.59 19.53 -8.39
CA PRO A 26 -2.41 19.46 -7.19
C PRO A 26 -1.80 20.35 -6.09
N ASP A 27 -2.65 21.07 -5.37
CA ASP A 27 -2.27 22.03 -4.33
C ASP A 27 -1.61 21.39 -3.09
N PHE A 28 -1.74 20.08 -2.93
CA PHE A 28 -1.14 19.30 -1.84
C PHE A 28 0.20 18.67 -2.20
N LEU A 29 0.72 18.85 -3.43
CA LEU A 29 2.02 18.32 -3.89
C LEU A 29 2.91 19.45 -4.44
N GLU A 30 4.22 19.24 -4.34
CA GLU A 30 5.18 20.08 -5.03
C GLU A 30 5.21 19.77 -6.53
N ARG A 31 5.55 20.79 -7.32
CA ARG A 31 5.71 20.63 -8.76
C ARG A 31 6.73 19.52 -9.09
N GLY A 32 6.30 18.58 -9.95
CA GLY A 32 7.14 17.45 -10.39
C GLY A 32 7.33 16.36 -9.34
N GLU A 33 6.63 16.40 -8.20
CA GLU A 33 6.71 15.36 -7.18
C GLU A 33 6.23 14.01 -7.71
N LEU A 34 5.13 13.94 -8.47
CA LEU A 34 4.65 12.73 -9.11
C LEU A 34 5.70 12.08 -9.99
N CYS A 35 6.36 12.87 -10.85
CA CYS A 35 7.46 12.38 -11.69
C CYS A 35 8.64 11.80 -10.87
N ARG A 36 8.96 12.42 -9.74
CA ARG A 36 10.00 11.89 -8.84
C ARG A 36 9.60 10.56 -8.23
N ILE A 37 8.33 10.41 -7.86
CA ILE A 37 7.78 9.15 -7.33
C ILE A 37 7.82 8.05 -8.39
N GLU A 38 7.41 8.33 -9.62
CA GLU A 38 7.47 7.36 -10.72
C GLU A 38 8.90 6.86 -10.98
N LYS A 39 9.90 7.74 -10.89
CA LYS A 39 11.30 7.34 -11.01
C LYS A 39 11.70 6.34 -9.93
N LEU A 40 11.32 6.55 -8.67
CA LEU A 40 11.53 5.59 -7.60
C LEU A 40 10.81 4.27 -7.87
N CYS A 41 9.61 4.30 -8.41
CA CYS A 41 8.87 3.08 -8.78
C CYS A 41 9.59 2.29 -9.89
N VAL A 42 10.21 2.98 -10.86
CA VAL A 42 11.04 2.31 -11.87
C VAL A 42 12.26 1.63 -11.22
N GLU A 43 12.92 2.29 -10.27
CA GLU A 43 14.04 1.70 -9.52
C GLU A 43 13.58 0.45 -8.75
N TRP A 44 12.43 0.51 -8.07
CA TRP A 44 11.85 -0.64 -7.38
C TRP A 44 11.54 -1.81 -8.31
N ARG A 45 11.05 -1.57 -9.53
CA ARG A 45 10.89 -2.64 -10.55
C ARG A 45 12.18 -3.41 -10.78
N TRP A 46 13.30 -2.72 -10.84
CA TRP A 46 14.61 -3.35 -11.05
C TRP A 46 15.10 -4.06 -9.79
N ARG A 47 14.92 -3.48 -8.62
CA ARG A 47 15.27 -4.09 -7.33
C ARG A 47 14.53 -5.42 -7.10
N LEU A 48 13.27 -5.49 -7.46
CA LEU A 48 12.42 -6.67 -7.29
C LEU A 48 12.53 -7.68 -8.44
N ARG A 49 13.34 -7.41 -9.45
CA ARG A 49 13.57 -8.34 -10.53
C ARG A 49 14.22 -9.62 -10.00
N GLY A 50 13.65 -10.77 -10.36
CA GLY A 50 14.17 -12.07 -9.92
C GLY A 50 13.54 -12.61 -8.64
N LYS A 51 12.61 -11.91 -8.01
CA LYS A 51 11.89 -12.37 -6.80
C LYS A 51 10.75 -13.39 -7.09
N ALA A 52 10.87 -14.18 -8.16
CA ALA A 52 9.82 -15.12 -8.58
C ALA A 52 9.52 -16.21 -7.54
N HIS A 53 10.48 -16.53 -6.66
CA HIS A 53 10.29 -17.46 -5.54
C HIS A 53 9.24 -16.98 -4.52
N ARG A 54 8.90 -15.70 -4.51
CA ARG A 54 7.89 -15.11 -3.64
C ARG A 54 6.45 -15.26 -4.15
N LEU A 55 6.24 -15.81 -5.35
CA LEU A 55 4.88 -16.06 -5.86
C LEU A 55 4.14 -17.03 -4.96
N CYS A 56 3.00 -16.61 -4.45
CA CYS A 56 2.11 -17.41 -3.63
C CYS A 56 0.65 -17.24 -4.05
N GLN A 57 -0.26 -18.00 -3.46
CA GLN A 57 -1.68 -17.75 -3.62
C GLN A 57 -2.06 -16.46 -2.90
N VAL A 58 -2.73 -15.56 -3.62
CA VAL A 58 -3.21 -14.29 -3.10
C VAL A 58 -4.68 -14.11 -3.40
N HIS A 59 -5.30 -13.20 -2.67
CA HIS A 59 -6.63 -12.69 -3.00
C HIS A 59 -6.57 -11.72 -4.19
N GLY A 60 -5.57 -10.84 -4.19
CA GLY A 60 -5.31 -9.82 -5.21
C GLY A 60 -6.05 -8.50 -5.00
N ASP A 61 -6.99 -8.46 -4.02
CA ASP A 61 -7.69 -7.24 -3.60
C ASP A 61 -8.21 -7.38 -2.15
N PHE A 62 -7.31 -7.77 -1.24
CA PHE A 62 -7.63 -8.11 0.14
C PHE A 62 -7.74 -6.87 1.01
N HIS A 63 -8.86 -6.15 0.91
CA HIS A 63 -9.15 -4.99 1.74
C HIS A 63 -10.39 -5.24 2.63
N PRO A 64 -10.64 -4.42 3.69
CA PRO A 64 -11.68 -4.70 4.68
C PRO A 64 -13.09 -4.86 4.10
N TRP A 65 -13.42 -4.17 3.00
CA TRP A 65 -14.73 -4.28 2.34
C TRP A 65 -14.98 -5.62 1.64
N ASN A 66 -13.92 -6.40 1.40
CA ASN A 66 -14.01 -7.77 0.88
C ASN A 66 -14.01 -8.82 2.00
N VAL A 67 -14.10 -8.42 3.26
CA VAL A 67 -14.21 -9.32 4.42
C VAL A 67 -15.58 -9.16 5.08
N MET A 68 -16.39 -10.19 5.01
CA MET A 68 -17.73 -10.21 5.59
C MET A 68 -17.76 -11.10 6.83
N PHE A 69 -17.97 -10.50 7.98
CA PHE A 69 -18.19 -11.21 9.23
C PHE A 69 -19.66 -11.61 9.37
N ARG A 70 -19.91 -12.81 9.89
CA ARG A 70 -21.24 -13.31 10.24
C ARG A 70 -21.48 -13.24 11.74
N GLU A 71 -20.85 -14.12 12.50
CA GLU A 71 -20.97 -14.16 13.96
C GLU A 71 -19.58 -14.37 14.57
N GLY A 72 -19.21 -13.52 15.53
CA GLY A 72 -17.89 -13.56 16.18
C GLY A 72 -16.74 -13.45 15.17
N THR A 73 -15.91 -14.48 15.10
CA THR A 73 -14.77 -14.57 14.18
C THR A 73 -15.06 -15.35 12.90
N ASP A 74 -16.31 -15.76 12.67
CA ASP A 74 -16.70 -16.43 11.41
C ASP A 74 -16.81 -15.38 10.29
N PHE A 75 -15.96 -15.50 9.29
CA PHE A 75 -15.92 -14.57 8.16
C PHE A 75 -15.80 -15.27 6.81
N THR A 76 -16.18 -14.55 5.77
CA THR A 76 -16.00 -14.94 4.37
C THR A 76 -15.26 -13.84 3.65
N VAL A 77 -14.33 -14.21 2.78
CA VAL A 77 -13.65 -13.29 1.88
C VAL A 77 -14.34 -13.31 0.52
N LEU A 78 -14.67 -12.12 0.01
CA LEU A 78 -15.43 -11.90 -1.22
C LEU A 78 -14.52 -11.40 -2.34
N ASP A 79 -14.99 -11.52 -3.59
CA ASP A 79 -14.41 -10.88 -4.78
C ASP A 79 -12.92 -11.20 -5.05
N ARG A 80 -12.61 -12.47 -5.12
CA ARG A 80 -11.29 -12.94 -5.55
C ARG A 80 -11.15 -12.89 -7.07
N SER A 81 -11.18 -11.69 -7.67
CA SER A 81 -11.25 -11.49 -9.11
C SER A 81 -9.90 -11.25 -9.81
N ARG A 82 -8.85 -10.91 -9.07
CA ARG A 82 -7.57 -10.44 -9.65
C ARG A 82 -6.49 -11.49 -9.84
N GLY A 83 -6.84 -12.76 -9.74
CA GLY A 83 -5.96 -13.88 -10.03
C GLY A 83 -5.51 -14.67 -8.81
N GLU A 84 -4.91 -15.84 -9.07
CA GLU A 84 -4.58 -16.81 -8.02
C GLU A 84 -3.16 -16.65 -7.48
N TRP A 85 -2.24 -16.14 -8.28
CA TRP A 85 -0.82 -16.06 -7.97
C TRP A 85 -0.33 -14.62 -8.02
N GLY A 86 0.31 -14.19 -6.94
CA GLY A 86 0.85 -12.85 -6.79
C GLY A 86 1.87 -12.75 -5.66
N GLU A 87 2.17 -11.55 -5.25
CA GLU A 87 3.03 -11.24 -4.11
C GLU A 87 2.17 -11.04 -2.86
N ALA A 88 2.49 -11.70 -1.76
CA ALA A 88 1.75 -11.54 -0.49
C ALA A 88 1.70 -10.08 -0.02
N ALA A 89 2.73 -9.29 -0.30
CA ALA A 89 2.77 -7.87 0.01
C ALA A 89 1.61 -7.08 -0.60
N ASP A 90 1.03 -7.50 -1.74
CA ASP A 90 -0.14 -6.85 -2.33
C ASP A 90 -1.37 -6.96 -1.41
N ASP A 91 -1.68 -8.18 -0.95
CA ASP A 91 -2.79 -8.41 -0.02
C ASP A 91 -2.55 -7.75 1.34
N LEU A 92 -1.33 -7.86 1.88
CA LEU A 92 -0.99 -7.25 3.16
C LEU A 92 -1.17 -5.73 3.12
N THR A 93 -0.69 -5.08 2.06
CA THR A 93 -0.80 -3.62 1.95
C THR A 93 -2.23 -3.18 1.62
N ALA A 94 -3.02 -3.97 0.90
CA ALA A 94 -4.42 -3.68 0.64
C ALA A 94 -5.23 -3.62 1.94
N MET A 95 -4.95 -4.51 2.91
CA MET A 95 -5.57 -4.48 4.24
C MET A 95 -4.98 -3.36 5.10
N ALA A 96 -3.66 -3.36 5.28
CA ALA A 96 -2.96 -2.50 6.22
C ALA A 96 -3.07 -1.00 5.90
N MET A 97 -3.12 -0.63 4.61
CA MET A 97 -3.29 0.78 4.20
C MET A 97 -4.60 1.37 4.70
N ASN A 98 -5.65 0.57 4.87
CA ASN A 98 -6.90 1.06 5.42
C ASN A 98 -6.77 1.46 6.90
N TYR A 99 -6.00 0.74 7.69
CA TYR A 99 -5.74 1.12 9.10
C TYR A 99 -5.00 2.45 9.18
N ILE A 100 -3.96 2.64 8.36
CA ILE A 100 -3.24 3.92 8.25
C ILE A 100 -4.20 5.03 7.79
N PHE A 101 -4.94 4.80 6.72
CA PHE A 101 -5.81 5.80 6.09
C PHE A 101 -6.87 6.34 7.05
N TYR A 102 -7.62 5.47 7.72
CA TYR A 102 -8.67 5.90 8.65
C TYR A 102 -8.09 6.57 9.90
N SER A 103 -6.94 6.11 10.40
CA SER A 103 -6.28 6.74 11.53
C SER A 103 -5.72 8.12 11.17
N VAL A 104 -5.10 8.27 10.00
CA VAL A 104 -4.58 9.56 9.51
C VAL A 104 -5.69 10.56 9.27
N GLN A 105 -6.82 10.15 8.69
CA GLN A 105 -7.99 11.03 8.52
C GLN A 105 -8.47 11.64 9.84
N LYS A 106 -8.46 10.85 10.90
CA LYS A 106 -9.00 11.26 12.21
C LYS A 106 -7.97 11.95 13.10
N HIS A 107 -6.73 11.51 13.05
CA HIS A 107 -5.70 11.86 14.03
C HIS A 107 -4.42 12.46 13.42
N GLY A 108 -4.28 12.47 12.08
CA GLY A 108 -3.05 12.87 11.39
C GLY A 108 -1.87 11.91 11.56
N ARG A 109 -2.08 10.76 12.20
CA ARG A 109 -1.07 9.72 12.45
C ARG A 109 -1.73 8.36 12.69
N LEU A 110 -0.95 7.28 12.64
CA LEU A 110 -1.41 5.96 13.07
C LEU A 110 -1.39 5.89 14.60
N THR A 111 -2.53 5.57 15.25
CA THR A 111 -2.65 5.55 16.72
C THR A 111 -3.87 4.75 17.19
N GLY A 112 -3.89 4.40 18.49
CA GLY A 112 -5.00 3.69 19.14
C GLY A 112 -5.26 2.31 18.58
N ASP A 113 -6.51 1.88 18.56
CA ASP A 113 -6.93 0.54 18.14
C ASP A 113 -6.48 0.22 16.69
N LEU A 114 -6.44 1.23 15.81
CA LEU A 114 -5.99 1.03 14.42
C LEU A 114 -4.48 0.77 14.33
N GLN A 115 -3.69 1.33 15.23
CA GLN A 115 -2.27 1.02 15.36
C GLN A 115 -2.08 -0.39 15.90
N GLU A 116 -2.79 -0.77 16.96
CA GLU A 116 -2.72 -2.09 17.56
C GLU A 116 -3.10 -3.19 16.55
N ILE A 117 -4.20 -3.02 15.82
CA ILE A 117 -4.60 -3.97 14.77
C ILE A 117 -3.57 -4.04 13.65
N PHE A 118 -2.99 -2.91 13.24
CA PHE A 118 -1.94 -2.86 12.23
C PHE A 118 -0.71 -3.67 12.66
N GLU A 119 -0.21 -3.44 13.87
CA GLU A 119 0.96 -4.14 14.42
C GLU A 119 0.68 -5.64 14.55
N LEU A 120 -0.45 -6.02 15.17
CA LEU A 120 -0.87 -7.42 15.31
C LEU A 120 -1.04 -8.14 13.96
N PHE A 121 -1.50 -7.43 12.92
CA PHE A 121 -1.67 -7.99 11.59
C PHE A 121 -0.32 -8.41 11.00
N PHE A 122 0.71 -7.54 11.09
CA PHE A 122 2.06 -7.85 10.63
C PHE A 122 2.75 -8.92 11.49
N GLU A 123 2.68 -8.81 12.82
CA GLU A 123 3.23 -9.80 13.74
C GLU A 123 2.68 -11.20 13.44
N ASN A 124 1.35 -11.35 13.37
CA ASN A 124 0.73 -12.63 13.06
C ASN A 124 1.12 -13.20 11.70
N TYR A 125 1.28 -12.34 10.68
CA TYR A 125 1.72 -12.79 9.37
C TYR A 125 3.16 -13.30 9.43
N LEU A 126 4.08 -12.52 9.98
CA LEU A 126 5.49 -12.85 10.07
C LEU A 126 5.73 -14.11 10.93
N ASP A 127 5.04 -14.23 12.07
CA ASP A 127 5.14 -15.39 12.94
C ASP A 127 4.69 -16.69 12.26
N LYS A 128 3.67 -16.63 11.41
CA LYS A 128 3.13 -17.80 10.73
C LYS A 128 3.88 -18.17 9.45
N THR A 129 4.43 -17.20 8.75
CA THR A 129 5.01 -17.41 7.42
C THR A 129 6.53 -17.43 7.42
N HIS A 130 7.18 -16.82 8.43
CA HIS A 130 8.61 -16.59 8.49
C HIS A 130 9.14 -15.90 7.22
N ASP A 131 8.38 -14.91 6.70
CA ASP A 131 8.73 -14.17 5.49
C ASP A 131 9.77 -13.07 5.80
N ASP A 132 11.03 -13.44 5.93
CA ASP A 132 12.14 -12.54 6.26
C ASP A 132 12.41 -11.49 5.16
N GLU A 133 11.87 -11.67 3.94
CA GLU A 133 12.07 -10.74 2.83
C GLU A 133 10.95 -9.68 2.75
N LEU A 134 9.81 -9.85 3.44
CA LEU A 134 8.64 -8.96 3.31
C LEU A 134 9.00 -7.49 3.43
N GLN A 135 9.70 -7.11 4.49
CA GLN A 135 10.04 -5.73 4.78
C GLN A 135 10.88 -5.07 3.68
N SER A 136 11.68 -5.87 2.95
CA SER A 136 12.53 -5.40 1.86
C SER A 136 11.83 -5.28 0.51
N VAL A 137 10.60 -5.81 0.37
CA VAL A 137 9.85 -5.83 -0.91
C VAL A 137 8.52 -5.07 -0.87
N ILE A 138 8.00 -4.78 0.32
CA ILE A 138 6.62 -4.28 0.51
C ILE A 138 6.41 -2.83 0.03
N ALA A 139 7.46 -2.01 -0.02
CA ALA A 139 7.36 -0.57 -0.24
C ALA A 139 6.55 -0.15 -1.49
N PRO A 140 6.76 -0.70 -2.71
CA PRO A 140 6.01 -0.29 -3.88
C PRO A 140 4.52 -0.67 -3.80
N PHE A 141 4.17 -1.71 -3.05
CA PHE A 141 2.77 -2.09 -2.83
C PHE A 141 2.08 -1.09 -1.91
N PHE A 142 2.73 -0.66 -0.83
CA PHE A 142 2.23 0.45 -0.01
C PHE A 142 2.10 1.75 -0.80
N ALA A 143 3.08 2.08 -1.64
CA ALA A 143 3.03 3.28 -2.47
C ALA A 143 1.83 3.27 -3.41
N PHE A 144 1.55 2.13 -4.05
CA PHE A 144 0.35 1.95 -4.87
C PHE A 144 -0.93 2.21 -4.07
N ARG A 145 -1.09 1.55 -2.91
CA ARG A 145 -2.30 1.71 -2.08
C ARG A 145 -2.44 3.13 -1.52
N ALA A 146 -1.34 3.76 -1.14
CA ALA A 146 -1.35 5.16 -0.69
C ALA A 146 -1.78 6.12 -1.82
N ALA A 147 -1.31 5.90 -3.05
CA ALA A 147 -1.74 6.67 -4.22
C ALA A 147 -3.24 6.51 -4.49
N VAL A 148 -3.80 5.30 -4.34
CA VAL A 148 -5.24 5.05 -4.50
C VAL A 148 -6.04 5.85 -3.46
N VAL A 149 -5.72 5.71 -2.17
CA VAL A 149 -6.51 6.36 -1.11
C VAL A 149 -6.27 7.87 -1.03
N ALA A 150 -5.19 8.39 -1.60
CA ALA A 150 -4.95 9.82 -1.73
C ALA A 150 -5.54 10.42 -3.01
N SER A 151 -6.09 9.63 -3.93
CA SER A 151 -6.59 10.12 -5.22
C SER A 151 -7.76 11.07 -5.06
N PRO A 152 -7.73 12.26 -5.70
CA PRO A 152 -8.86 13.17 -5.76
C PRO A 152 -10.08 12.59 -6.47
N THR A 153 -9.86 11.71 -7.44
CA THR A 153 -10.91 11.04 -8.21
C THR A 153 -11.68 10.03 -7.36
N TRP A 154 -10.97 9.20 -6.60
CA TRP A 154 -11.57 8.14 -5.78
C TRP A 154 -12.07 8.65 -4.42
N TYR A 155 -11.40 9.65 -3.85
CA TYR A 155 -11.70 10.23 -2.53
C TYR A 155 -11.84 11.77 -2.62
N PRO A 156 -12.83 12.31 -3.34
CA PRO A 156 -12.91 13.75 -3.63
C PRO A 156 -13.04 14.63 -2.38
N LEU A 157 -13.57 14.09 -1.29
CA LEU A 157 -13.80 14.82 -0.03
C LEU A 157 -12.61 14.80 0.93
N LEU A 158 -11.53 14.11 0.58
CA LEU A 158 -10.34 14.02 1.44
C LEU A 158 -9.61 15.37 1.48
N SER A 159 -9.21 15.83 2.68
CA SER A 159 -8.51 17.10 2.85
C SER A 159 -7.11 17.08 2.20
N GLY A 160 -6.66 18.26 1.72
CA GLY A 160 -5.30 18.42 1.19
C GLY A 160 -4.22 18.04 2.24
N GLN A 161 -4.45 18.36 3.52
CA GLN A 161 -3.54 17.98 4.61
C GLN A 161 -3.42 16.45 4.75
N THR A 162 -4.53 15.73 4.73
CA THR A 162 -4.52 14.26 4.80
C THR A 162 -3.82 13.67 3.58
N ARG A 163 -4.08 14.21 2.38
CA ARG A 163 -3.37 13.79 1.16
C ARG A 163 -1.86 14.00 1.29
N ARG A 164 -1.42 15.17 1.82
CA ARG A 164 0.00 15.44 2.01
C ARG A 164 0.66 14.39 2.93
N ILE A 165 0.02 14.04 4.04
CA ILE A 165 0.52 13.00 4.95
C ILE A 165 0.62 11.63 4.24
N LEU A 166 -0.36 11.26 3.44
CA LEU A 166 -0.34 10.02 2.65
C LEU A 166 0.77 10.02 1.59
N PHE A 167 1.04 11.17 0.97
CA PHE A 167 2.16 11.33 0.04
C PHE A 167 3.52 11.34 0.74
N ASN A 168 3.62 11.89 1.95
CA ASN A 168 4.83 11.74 2.77
C ASN A 168 5.10 10.25 3.05
N PHE A 169 4.06 9.50 3.47
CA PHE A 169 4.17 8.06 3.66
C PHE A 169 4.67 7.37 2.39
N LEU A 170 4.00 7.58 1.26
CA LEU A 170 4.37 7.01 -0.03
C LEU A 170 5.83 7.32 -0.39
N TRP A 171 6.23 8.58 -0.28
CA TRP A 171 7.58 9.03 -0.57
C TRP A 171 8.62 8.39 0.33
N ASN A 172 8.37 8.35 1.64
CA ASN A 172 9.32 7.85 2.63
C ASN A 172 9.47 6.32 2.55
N VAL A 173 8.37 5.55 2.33
CA VAL A 173 8.48 4.10 2.17
C VAL A 173 9.25 3.71 0.90
N LEU A 174 9.06 4.42 -0.20
CA LEU A 174 9.81 4.14 -1.45
C LEU A 174 11.31 4.43 -1.31
N ARG A 175 11.71 5.32 -0.41
CA ARG A 175 13.12 5.68 -0.15
C ARG A 175 13.77 4.83 0.92
N SER A 176 12.98 4.06 1.66
CA SER A 176 13.50 3.14 2.67
C SER A 176 14.06 1.86 2.02
N GLU A 177 15.13 1.33 2.56
CA GLU A 177 15.65 0.02 2.16
C GLU A 177 14.83 -1.14 2.71
N SER A 178 14.23 -0.92 3.88
CA SER A 178 13.38 -1.88 4.59
C SER A 178 12.27 -1.12 5.30
N PHE A 179 11.06 -1.66 5.24
CA PHE A 179 9.89 -1.09 5.91
C PHE A 179 9.83 -1.57 7.36
N ASP A 180 9.81 -0.63 8.31
CA ASP A 180 9.58 -0.92 9.72
C ASP A 180 8.12 -0.71 10.08
N TYR A 181 7.38 -1.80 10.28
CA TYR A 181 5.96 -1.75 10.64
C TYR A 181 5.71 -1.29 12.08
N LEU A 182 6.73 -1.28 12.94
CA LEU A 182 6.64 -0.76 14.31
C LEU A 182 6.87 0.76 14.39
N ASP A 183 7.45 1.37 13.34
CA ASP A 183 7.68 2.83 13.28
C ASP A 183 7.01 3.50 12.06
N VAL A 184 5.75 3.13 11.78
CA VAL A 184 4.98 3.67 10.64
C VAL A 184 4.87 5.19 10.70
N ASN A 185 4.78 5.77 11.90
CA ASN A 185 4.62 7.21 12.07
C ASN A 185 5.84 8.02 11.60
N SER A 186 7.02 7.43 11.48
CA SER A 186 8.19 8.09 10.89
C SER A 186 8.01 8.39 9.41
N TYR A 187 7.28 7.51 8.69
CA TYR A 187 7.01 7.67 7.27
C TYR A 187 5.90 8.70 6.96
N LEU A 188 5.08 9.06 7.95
CA LEU A 188 3.95 10.00 7.79
C LEU A 188 4.35 11.49 7.90
N LYS A 189 5.62 11.77 8.24
CA LYS A 189 6.15 13.12 8.50
C LYS A 189 6.64 13.81 7.25
#